data_c2efe9fb4c7b3818f8103d78f1b56834
#
_entry.id   c2efe9fb4c7b3818f8103d78f1b56834
#
_cell.length_a   1.000
_cell.length_b   1.000
_cell.length_c   1.000
_cell.angle_alpha   90.00
_cell.angle_beta   90.00
_cell.angle_gamma   90.00
#
_symmetry.space_group_name_H-M   'P 1'
#
loop_
_entity.id
_entity.type
_entity.pdbx_description
1 polymer ?
#
loop_
_entity_poly.entity_id
_entity_poly.type
_entity_poly.pdbx_seq_one_letter_code
_entity_poly.pdbx_strand_id
1 'polypeptide(L)'
;MTYTTRVKEEIAKTVANENEKICELSGFIRFSADIKDGITITLENASVARRIYTHVKEIFGIRPKITIRNQRRFRIKQIYILEIKEKNDYILSFLNIMEGKKKILPNEFFLTNNEEKIAYLKGIFLAVGTVSDPASSGYHLEIVTDMNRE
;
A
#
# COMPACT_ATOMS: atom_id res chain seq x y z
N MET A 1 12.51 10.66 13.06
CA MET A 1 11.57 9.57 12.73
C MET A 1 10.31 9.75 13.56
N THR A 2 9.16 9.78 12.89
CA THR A 2 7.87 9.92 13.57
C THR A 2 7.39 8.59 14.14
N TYR A 3 6.43 8.66 15.04
CA TYR A 3 5.81 7.47 15.59
C TYR A 3 5.14 6.64 14.48
N THR A 4 4.43 7.32 13.57
CA THR A 4 3.79 6.65 12.42
C THR A 4 4.82 5.89 11.59
N THR A 5 5.98 6.50 11.32
CA THR A 5 7.04 5.84 10.55
C THR A 5 7.50 4.56 11.26
N ARG A 6 7.70 4.62 12.57
CA ARG A 6 8.13 3.45 13.33
C ARG A 6 7.09 2.34 13.32
N VAL A 7 5.81 2.71 13.46
CA VAL A 7 4.74 1.71 13.40
C VAL A 7 4.68 1.04 12.03
N LYS A 8 4.80 1.83 10.97
CA LYS A 8 4.81 1.27 9.61
C LYS A 8 6.00 0.35 9.39
N GLU A 9 7.16 0.69 9.92
CA GLU A 9 8.33 -0.18 9.82
C GLU A 9 8.14 -1.49 10.57
N GLU A 10 7.49 -1.45 11.72
CA GLU A 10 7.18 -2.68 12.46
C GLU A 10 6.20 -3.55 11.69
N ILE A 11 5.17 -2.94 11.12
CA ILE A 11 4.20 -3.68 10.29
C ILE A 11 4.91 -4.29 9.08
N ALA A 12 5.86 -3.57 8.48
CA ALA A 12 6.59 -4.06 7.32
C ALA A 12 7.44 -5.30 7.61
N LYS A 13 7.69 -5.61 8.88
CA LYS A 13 8.43 -6.81 9.30
C LYS A 13 7.53 -8.00 9.58
N THR A 14 6.22 -7.81 9.63
CA THR A 14 5.31 -8.91 9.97
C THR A 14 5.23 -9.93 8.84
N VAL A 15 5.06 -11.19 9.25
CA VAL A 15 4.92 -12.28 8.29
C VAL A 15 3.47 -12.35 7.82
N ALA A 16 3.29 -12.65 6.53
CA ALA A 16 1.96 -12.77 5.94
C ALA A 16 1.95 -13.99 5.02
N ASN A 17 0.84 -14.74 5.02
CA ASN A 17 0.67 -15.81 4.05
C ASN A 17 0.26 -15.22 2.70
N GLU A 18 0.11 -16.08 1.68
CA GLU A 18 -0.15 -15.59 0.32
C GLU A 18 -1.46 -14.80 0.24
N ASN A 19 -2.54 -15.31 0.84
CA ASN A 19 -3.83 -14.62 0.79
C ASN A 19 -3.78 -13.29 1.53
N GLU A 20 -3.07 -13.24 2.64
CA GLU A 20 -2.89 -11.98 3.38
C GLU A 20 -2.09 -10.96 2.56
N LYS A 21 -1.07 -11.40 1.85
CA LYS A 21 -0.30 -10.51 0.97
C LYS A 21 -1.18 -9.92 -0.13
N ILE A 22 -2.04 -10.75 -0.72
CA ILE A 22 -2.97 -10.31 -1.75
C ILE A 22 -3.93 -9.25 -1.20
N CYS A 23 -4.51 -9.51 -0.04
CA CYS A 23 -5.44 -8.57 0.58
C CYS A 23 -4.75 -7.27 1.00
N GLU A 24 -3.54 -7.37 1.52
CA GLU A 24 -2.76 -6.20 1.88
C GLU A 24 -2.44 -5.34 0.66
N LEU A 25 -2.03 -5.98 -0.45
CA LEU A 25 -1.78 -5.27 -1.70
C LEU A 25 -3.03 -4.57 -2.22
N SER A 26 -4.19 -5.22 -2.11
CA SER A 26 -5.44 -4.61 -2.54
C SER A 26 -5.70 -3.31 -1.79
N GLY A 27 -5.61 -3.34 -0.47
CA GLY A 27 -5.79 -2.14 0.35
C GLY A 27 -4.75 -1.08 0.05
N PHE A 28 -3.50 -1.49 -0.06
CA PHE A 28 -2.40 -0.55 -0.29
C PHE A 28 -2.50 0.14 -1.64
N ILE A 29 -2.66 -0.63 -2.71
CA ILE A 29 -2.69 -0.07 -4.07
C ILE A 29 -3.93 0.78 -4.29
N ARG A 30 -5.07 0.36 -3.74
CA ARG A 30 -6.32 1.13 -3.86
C ARG A 30 -6.14 2.57 -3.38
N PHE A 31 -5.42 2.78 -2.29
CA PHE A 31 -5.32 4.09 -1.65
C PHE A 31 -4.00 4.82 -1.88
N SER A 32 -3.01 4.18 -2.49
CA SER A 32 -1.71 4.82 -2.69
C SER A 32 -1.33 5.01 -4.16
N ALA A 33 -1.86 4.21 -5.06
CA ALA A 33 -1.36 4.18 -6.42
C ALA A 33 -2.08 5.13 -7.35
N ASP A 34 -1.30 5.71 -8.28
CA ASP A 34 -1.85 6.37 -9.45
C ASP A 34 -1.96 5.29 -10.52
N ILE A 35 -3.15 5.09 -11.05
CA ILE A 35 -3.44 4.01 -11.99
C ILE A 35 -3.81 4.48 -13.39
N LYS A 36 -3.49 5.73 -13.75
CA LYS A 36 -3.85 6.26 -15.08
C LYS A 36 -3.06 5.61 -16.20
N ASP A 37 -1.73 5.55 -16.05
CA ASP A 37 -0.85 4.99 -17.06
C ASP A 37 -0.04 3.84 -16.47
N GLY A 38 -0.72 2.80 -16.03
CA GLY A 38 -0.10 1.73 -15.30
C GLY A 38 -0.32 1.92 -13.81
N ILE A 39 0.52 1.33 -13.00
CA ILE A 39 0.42 1.46 -11.54
C ILE A 39 1.69 2.13 -11.05
N THR A 40 1.56 3.31 -10.49
CA THR A 40 2.69 4.07 -9.96
C THR A 40 2.47 4.33 -8.48
N ILE A 41 3.41 3.92 -7.65
CA ILE A 41 3.35 4.05 -6.19
C ILE A 41 4.51 4.92 -5.74
N THR A 42 4.22 5.96 -4.96
CA THR A 42 5.24 6.85 -4.42
C THR A 42 5.27 6.72 -2.90
N LEU A 43 6.43 6.42 -2.35
CA LEU A 43 6.58 6.14 -0.92
C LEU A 43 7.80 6.85 -0.35
N GLU A 44 7.72 7.24 0.93
CA GLU A 44 8.87 7.77 1.66
C GLU A 44 9.53 6.72 2.54
N ASN A 45 8.80 5.69 2.94
CA ASN A 45 9.28 4.67 3.86
C ASN A 45 9.93 3.51 3.10
N ALA A 46 11.24 3.35 3.26
CA ALA A 46 12.00 2.32 2.55
C ALA A 46 11.53 0.91 2.90
N SER A 47 11.18 0.67 4.15
CA SER A 47 10.74 -0.66 4.59
C SER A 47 9.41 -1.04 3.96
N VAL A 48 8.50 -0.08 3.87
CA VAL A 48 7.21 -0.31 3.20
C VAL A 48 7.43 -0.53 1.70
N ALA A 49 8.27 0.29 1.08
CA ALA A 49 8.57 0.14 -0.35
C ALA A 49 9.12 -1.25 -0.66
N ARG A 50 10.03 -1.75 0.18
CA ARG A 50 10.62 -3.08 0.01
C ARG A 50 9.56 -4.16 0.18
N ARG A 51 8.69 -4.01 1.17
CA ARG A 51 7.62 -4.98 1.41
C ARG A 51 6.66 -5.08 0.22
N ILE A 52 6.23 -3.92 -0.29
CA ILE A 52 5.28 -3.90 -1.42
C ILE A 52 5.94 -4.45 -2.68
N TYR A 53 7.19 -4.08 -2.95
CA TYR A 53 7.94 -4.64 -4.06
C TYR A 53 7.97 -6.17 -3.97
N THR A 54 8.28 -6.69 -2.80
CA THR A 54 8.39 -8.14 -2.58
C THR A 54 7.04 -8.83 -2.77
N HIS A 55 5.97 -8.23 -2.26
CA HIS A 55 4.62 -8.80 -2.44
C HIS A 55 4.26 -8.89 -3.93
N VAL A 56 4.50 -7.82 -4.68
CA VAL A 56 4.19 -7.81 -6.12
C VAL A 56 4.99 -8.88 -6.85
N LYS A 57 6.27 -8.98 -6.53
CA LYS A 57 7.14 -9.97 -7.15
C LYS A 57 6.69 -11.39 -6.83
N GLU A 58 6.35 -11.67 -5.58
CA GLU A 58 5.96 -13.02 -5.17
C GLU A 58 4.59 -13.42 -5.70
N ILE A 59 3.64 -12.50 -5.72
CA ILE A 59 2.27 -12.83 -6.14
C ILE A 59 2.13 -12.85 -7.67
N PHE A 60 2.73 -11.89 -8.36
CA PHE A 60 2.54 -11.73 -9.81
C PHE A 60 3.75 -12.10 -10.65
N GLY A 61 4.89 -12.34 -10.04
CA GLY A 61 6.12 -12.64 -10.77
C GLY A 61 6.67 -11.42 -11.52
N ILE A 62 6.22 -10.24 -11.19
CA ILE A 62 6.62 -9.00 -11.85
C ILE A 62 7.54 -8.23 -10.91
N ARG A 63 8.60 -7.66 -11.47
CA ARG A 63 9.52 -6.80 -10.71
C ARG A 63 9.25 -5.35 -11.06
N PRO A 64 8.63 -4.59 -10.15
CA PRO A 64 8.39 -3.16 -10.42
C PRO A 64 9.70 -2.43 -10.69
N LYS A 65 9.64 -1.41 -11.55
CA LYS A 65 10.77 -0.52 -11.74
C LYS A 65 10.87 0.39 -10.54
N ILE A 66 12.05 0.47 -9.94
CA ILE A 66 12.27 1.32 -8.76
C ILE A 66 13.09 2.53 -9.16
N THR A 67 12.60 3.71 -8.81
CA THR A 67 13.35 4.95 -8.93
C THR A 67 13.46 5.55 -7.54
N ILE A 68 14.66 5.96 -7.17
CA ILE A 68 14.90 6.61 -5.88
C ILE A 68 15.28 8.06 -6.18
N ARG A 69 14.54 8.98 -5.57
CA ARG A 69 14.75 10.40 -5.78
C ARG A 69 15.04 11.07 -4.45
N ASN A 70 16.03 11.96 -4.44
CA ASN A 70 16.35 12.74 -3.25
C ASN A 70 15.59 14.06 -3.32
N GLN A 71 14.85 14.37 -2.27
CA GLN A 71 14.16 15.62 -2.13
C GLN A 71 14.84 16.43 -1.03
N ARG A 72 15.22 17.70 -1.36
CA ARG A 72 16.03 18.53 -0.45
C ARG A 72 15.35 19.84 -0.07
N ARG A 73 14.05 19.96 -0.29
CA ARG A 73 13.39 21.25 -0.18
C ARG A 73 13.38 21.81 1.24
N PHE A 74 12.92 21.04 2.21
CA PHE A 74 12.85 21.45 3.61
C PHE A 74 13.77 20.59 4.48
N ARG A 75 13.91 19.35 4.12
CA ARG A 75 14.81 18.40 4.74
C ARG A 75 15.17 17.37 3.70
N ILE A 76 16.31 16.74 3.89
CA ILE A 76 16.73 15.68 2.97
C ILE A 76 15.91 14.43 3.25
N LYS A 77 15.22 13.94 2.25
CA LYS A 77 14.51 12.67 2.34
C LYS A 77 14.54 11.96 0.99
N GLN A 78 14.44 10.65 1.04
CA GLN A 78 14.39 9.83 -0.16
C GLN A 78 12.95 9.47 -0.47
N ILE A 79 12.62 9.49 -1.76
CA ILE A 79 11.31 9.11 -2.23
C ILE A 79 11.50 7.91 -3.15
N TYR A 80 10.72 6.87 -2.90
CA TYR A 80 10.77 5.62 -3.64
C TYR A 80 9.57 5.55 -4.56
N ILE A 81 9.83 5.38 -5.86
CA ILE A 81 8.77 5.31 -6.87
C ILE A 81 8.81 3.92 -7.47
N LEU A 82 7.73 3.19 -7.31
CA LEU A 82 7.56 1.85 -7.86
C LEU A 82 6.61 1.92 -9.04
N GLU A 83 7.05 1.43 -10.20
CA GLU A 83 6.23 1.48 -11.42
C GLU A 83 5.99 0.07 -11.96
N ILE A 84 4.72 -0.25 -12.18
CA ILE A 84 4.31 -1.50 -12.81
C ILE A 84 3.62 -1.15 -14.11
N LYS A 85 4.22 -1.56 -15.25
CA LYS A 85 3.71 -1.19 -16.56
C LYS A 85 3.28 -2.37 -17.41
N GLU A 86 3.25 -3.56 -16.81
CA GLU A 86 2.77 -4.75 -17.52
C GLU A 86 1.70 -5.46 -16.71
N LYS A 87 0.74 -6.06 -17.39
CA LYS A 87 -0.36 -6.80 -16.79
C LYS A 87 -1.19 -5.98 -15.81
N ASN A 88 -1.27 -4.67 -16.03
CA ASN A 88 -1.95 -3.76 -15.12
C ASN A 88 -3.43 -4.11 -14.92
N ASP A 89 -4.14 -4.38 -16.01
CA ASP A 89 -5.56 -4.72 -15.93
C ASP A 89 -5.76 -6.03 -15.16
N TYR A 90 -4.89 -7.00 -15.40
CA TYR A 90 -4.95 -8.27 -14.68
C TYR A 90 -4.71 -8.08 -13.18
N ILE A 91 -3.68 -7.29 -12.84
CA ILE A 91 -3.34 -7.05 -11.43
C ILE A 91 -4.49 -6.34 -10.72
N LEU A 92 -5.03 -5.30 -11.33
CA LEU A 92 -6.12 -4.53 -10.71
C LEU A 92 -7.39 -5.35 -10.57
N SER A 93 -7.68 -6.22 -11.53
CA SER A 93 -8.82 -7.12 -11.45
C SER A 93 -8.58 -8.19 -10.38
N PHE A 94 -7.39 -8.79 -10.37
CA PHE A 94 -7.04 -9.82 -9.40
C PHE A 94 -7.14 -9.30 -7.97
N LEU A 95 -6.72 -8.05 -7.75
CA LEU A 95 -6.77 -7.43 -6.43
C LEU A 95 -8.14 -6.84 -6.08
N ASN A 96 -9.14 -7.05 -6.94
CA ASN A 96 -10.50 -6.59 -6.71
C ASN A 96 -10.61 -5.06 -6.62
N ILE A 97 -9.75 -4.34 -7.36
CA ILE A 97 -9.73 -2.89 -7.39
C ILE A 97 -10.52 -2.35 -8.57
N MET A 98 -10.36 -2.98 -9.73
CA MET A 98 -11.03 -2.58 -10.97
C MET A 98 -11.68 -3.78 -11.61
N GLU A 99 -12.79 -3.54 -12.28
CA GLU A 99 -13.40 -4.50 -13.19
C GLU A 99 -13.58 -3.79 -14.51
N GLY A 100 -12.71 -4.12 -15.49
CA GLY A 100 -12.61 -3.34 -16.71
C GLY A 100 -12.15 -1.93 -16.40
N LYS A 101 -12.93 -0.92 -16.78
CA LYS A 101 -12.63 0.48 -16.51
C LYS A 101 -13.32 1.02 -15.27
N LYS A 102 -14.03 0.16 -14.54
CA LYS A 102 -14.82 0.58 -13.39
C LYS A 102 -14.14 0.18 -12.10
N LYS A 103 -14.04 1.12 -11.15
CA LYS A 103 -13.55 0.83 -9.80
C LYS A 103 -14.61 0.04 -9.04
N ILE A 104 -14.15 -0.97 -8.31
CA ILE A 104 -15.05 -1.80 -7.50
C ILE A 104 -14.52 -1.85 -6.07
N LEU A 105 -15.38 -2.26 -5.14
CA LEU A 105 -15.00 -2.50 -3.76
C LEU A 105 -14.74 -3.99 -3.58
N PRO A 106 -13.85 -4.37 -2.65
CA PRO A 106 -13.61 -5.78 -2.40
C PRO A 106 -14.88 -6.44 -1.88
N ASN A 107 -15.19 -7.62 -2.40
CA ASN A 107 -16.40 -8.34 -2.02
C ASN A 107 -16.09 -9.43 -1.00
N GLU A 108 -17.15 -10.13 -0.53
CA GLU A 108 -17.01 -11.15 0.50
C GLU A 108 -16.24 -12.37 0.04
N PHE A 109 -16.13 -12.59 -1.27
CA PHE A 109 -15.34 -13.70 -1.79
C PHE A 109 -13.86 -13.36 -1.85
N PHE A 110 -13.52 -12.09 -1.78
CA PHE A 110 -12.15 -11.63 -1.74
C PHE A 110 -11.64 -11.52 -0.31
N LEU A 111 -12.44 -10.90 0.56
CA LEU A 111 -12.10 -10.76 2.00
C LEU A 111 -12.97 -11.74 2.78
N THR A 112 -12.50 -12.99 2.89
CA THR A 112 -13.33 -14.09 3.39
C THR A 112 -13.26 -14.32 4.89
N ASN A 113 -12.18 -13.90 5.56
CA ASN A 113 -12.04 -14.12 6.99
C ASN A 113 -11.45 -12.89 7.67
N ASN A 114 -11.35 -12.94 9.00
CA ASN A 114 -10.86 -11.80 9.76
C ASN A 114 -9.40 -11.49 9.48
N GLU A 115 -8.57 -12.48 9.30
CA GLU A 115 -7.15 -12.30 9.01
C GLU A 115 -6.96 -11.55 7.69
N GLU A 116 -7.76 -11.87 6.69
CA GLU A 116 -7.70 -11.20 5.40
C GLU A 116 -8.21 -9.77 5.49
N LYS A 117 -9.26 -9.54 6.26
CA LYS A 117 -9.76 -8.17 6.49
C LYS A 117 -8.74 -7.33 7.23
N ILE A 118 -8.06 -7.91 8.21
CA ILE A 118 -6.99 -7.22 8.94
C ILE A 118 -5.83 -6.91 7.99
N ALA A 119 -5.47 -7.85 7.12
CA ALA A 119 -4.40 -7.62 6.14
C ALA A 119 -4.77 -6.47 5.19
N TYR A 120 -6.02 -6.42 4.75
CA TYR A 120 -6.51 -5.34 3.91
C TYR A 120 -6.39 -3.99 4.62
N LEU A 121 -6.84 -3.92 5.88
CA LEU A 121 -6.73 -2.71 6.68
C LEU A 121 -5.27 -2.32 6.92
N LYS A 122 -4.41 -3.30 7.11
CA LYS A 122 -2.97 -3.06 7.25
C LYS A 122 -2.42 -2.39 6.00
N GLY A 123 -2.84 -2.87 4.82
CA GLY A 123 -2.43 -2.26 3.56
C GLY A 123 -2.90 -0.80 3.45
N ILE A 124 -4.13 -0.52 3.84
CA ILE A 124 -4.64 0.86 3.84
C ILE A 124 -3.82 1.74 4.79
N PHE A 125 -3.51 1.23 5.97
CA PHE A 125 -2.71 1.97 6.94
C PHE A 125 -1.32 2.27 6.40
N LEU A 126 -0.67 1.29 5.78
CA LEU A 126 0.65 1.51 5.19
C LEU A 126 0.62 2.57 4.09
N ALA A 127 -0.50 2.69 3.38
CA ALA A 127 -0.66 3.68 2.32
C ALA A 127 -0.93 5.09 2.86
N VAL A 128 -1.90 5.23 3.75
CA VAL A 128 -2.41 6.55 4.13
C VAL A 128 -2.64 6.74 5.64
N GLY A 129 -2.30 5.75 6.45
CA GLY A 129 -2.57 5.82 7.89
C GLY A 129 -1.58 6.68 8.65
N THR A 130 -2.05 7.27 9.73
CA THR A 130 -1.21 7.91 10.75
C THR A 130 -1.69 7.49 12.12
N VAL A 131 -0.78 7.48 13.07
CA VAL A 131 -1.10 7.13 14.44
C VAL A 131 -0.29 8.01 15.37
N SER A 132 -0.92 8.53 16.43
CA SER A 132 -0.24 9.38 17.38
C SER A 132 0.51 8.55 18.41
N ASP A 133 1.61 9.11 18.94
CA ASP A 133 2.36 8.49 20.01
C ASP A 133 1.51 8.51 21.29
N PRO A 134 1.16 7.36 21.86
CA PRO A 134 0.35 7.31 23.07
C PRO A 134 0.99 8.03 24.25
N ALA A 135 2.31 8.13 24.25
CA ALA A 135 3.02 8.80 25.34
C ALA A 135 2.87 10.30 25.30
N SER A 136 2.60 10.90 24.14
CA SER A 136 2.55 12.35 23.99
C SER A 136 1.14 12.92 23.95
N SER A 137 0.21 12.28 23.27
CA SER A 137 -1.12 12.86 23.02
C SER A 137 -2.27 11.87 23.15
N GLY A 138 -2.00 10.68 23.71
CA GLY A 138 -3.01 9.66 23.80
C GLY A 138 -3.16 8.91 22.46
N TYR A 139 -4.10 8.00 22.44
CA TYR A 139 -4.28 7.10 21.30
C TYR A 139 -5.10 7.77 20.20
N HIS A 140 -4.56 7.82 19.02
CA HIS A 140 -5.29 8.35 17.88
C HIS A 140 -4.79 7.67 16.60
N LEU A 141 -5.70 7.02 15.90
CA LEU A 141 -5.44 6.41 14.60
C LEU A 141 -6.26 7.13 13.56
N GLU A 142 -5.63 7.58 12.49
CA GLU A 142 -6.29 8.31 11.43
C GLU A 142 -5.94 7.74 10.07
N ILE A 143 -6.94 7.64 9.20
CA ILE A 143 -6.77 7.26 7.81
C ILE A 143 -7.43 8.34 6.98
N VAL A 144 -6.63 9.04 6.16
CA VAL A 144 -7.11 10.14 5.33
C VAL A 144 -7.03 9.73 3.87
N THR A 145 -8.17 9.78 3.17
CA THR A 145 -8.25 9.45 1.76
C THR A 145 -8.86 10.61 0.99
N ASP A 146 -8.61 10.63 -0.33
CA ASP A 146 -9.27 11.58 -1.21
C ASP A 146 -10.63 11.04 -1.59
N MET A 147 -11.67 11.58 -0.98
CA MET A 147 -13.04 11.10 -1.17
C MET A 147 -13.67 11.60 -2.47
N ASN A 148 -13.03 12.53 -3.17
CA ASN A 148 -13.55 13.06 -4.43
C ASN A 148 -13.10 12.26 -5.64
N ARG A 149 -12.38 11.19 -5.42
CA ARG A 149 -11.87 10.39 -6.50
C ARG A 149 -12.94 9.44 -7.01
N GLU A 150 -13.31 9.61 -8.25
CA GLU A 150 -14.33 8.83 -8.89
C GLU A 150 -13.76 7.79 -9.84
#